data_5754af763291336690853c78543166c8
#
_entry.id   5754af763291336690853c78543166c8
#
_cell.length_a   1.000
_cell.length_b   1.000
_cell.length_c   1.000
_cell.angle_alpha   90.00
_cell.angle_beta   90.00
_cell.angle_gamma   90.00
#
_symmetry.space_group_name_H-M   'P 1'
#
loop_
_entity.id
_entity.type
_entity.pdbx_description
1 polymer ?
#
loop_
_entity_poly.entity_id
_entity_poly.type
_entity_poly.pdbx_seq_one_letter_code
_entity_poly.pdbx_strand_id
1 'polypeptide(L)'
;NKRNGVVAGRFESPVSLEGLAGPATERIWLGRSLGERVEWSFMEAGIEFRDEGPLPEDRGRFLIRSDVAVTRDAVTAFADAVGTTDARWEVGGRLGNFVADLSFGDDGPWLVYLAPGGPVTPERIAQAEPLTMDSKERLLEFPLSEDHHGASMVELPISDRLLMPTSHWLQLLWANLLGLGPFLWRNLMGSNILQVALRGAWAA
;
A
#
# COMPACT_ATOMS: atom_id res chain seq x y z
N ASN A 1 -22.89 -2.74 -6.36
CA ASN A 1 -21.55 -2.63 -5.76
C ASN A 1 -20.66 -3.71 -6.39
N LYS A 2 -19.76 -3.34 -7.31
CA LYS A 2 -18.88 -4.28 -8.05
C LYS A 2 -17.96 -5.13 -7.15
N ARG A 3 -17.88 -4.79 -5.88
CA ARG A 3 -16.95 -5.42 -4.91
C ARG A 3 -17.56 -6.58 -4.11
N ASN A 4 -18.88 -6.78 -4.21
CA ASN A 4 -19.53 -7.92 -3.57
C ASN A 4 -19.13 -9.21 -4.27
N GLY A 5 -18.44 -10.08 -3.54
CA GLY A 5 -17.98 -11.37 -4.04
C GLY A 5 -16.52 -11.42 -4.49
N VAL A 6 -15.74 -10.37 -4.25
CA VAL A 6 -14.28 -10.39 -4.46
C VAL A 6 -13.58 -10.73 -3.16
N VAL A 7 -12.52 -11.51 -3.23
CA VAL A 7 -11.71 -11.95 -2.08
C VAL A 7 -10.27 -11.54 -2.31
N ALA A 8 -9.55 -11.22 -1.25
CA ALA A 8 -8.12 -10.95 -1.31
C ALA A 8 -7.32 -11.98 -0.51
N GLY A 9 -6.06 -12.17 -0.89
CA GLY A 9 -5.11 -13.01 -0.19
C GLY A 9 -3.67 -12.62 -0.50
N ARG A 10 -2.72 -13.30 0.11
CA ARG A 10 -1.29 -13.08 -0.09
C ARG A 10 -0.67 -14.12 -1.01
N PHE A 11 0.42 -13.73 -1.63
CA PHE A 11 1.36 -14.66 -2.26
C PHE A 11 2.78 -14.32 -1.81
N GLU A 12 3.64 -15.34 -1.77
CA GLU A 12 4.99 -15.19 -1.28
C GLU A 12 5.86 -14.39 -2.25
N SER A 13 6.73 -13.56 -1.67
CA SER A 13 7.76 -12.88 -2.43
C SER A 13 8.86 -13.88 -2.81
N PRO A 14 9.30 -13.90 -4.08
CA PRO A 14 10.47 -14.68 -4.48
C PRO A 14 11.78 -14.06 -3.95
N VAL A 15 11.72 -12.86 -3.39
CA VAL A 15 12.91 -12.11 -2.94
C VAL A 15 13.18 -12.39 -1.48
N SER A 16 14.32 -13.01 -1.20
CA SER A 16 14.90 -13.12 0.14
C SER A 16 15.43 -11.75 0.59
N LEU A 17 15.06 -11.36 1.81
CA LEU A 17 15.32 -10.02 2.31
C LEU A 17 16.74 -9.87 2.83
N GLU A 18 17.52 -9.01 2.21
CA GLU A 18 18.80 -8.60 2.74
C GLU A 18 18.62 -7.57 3.88
N GLY A 19 19.15 -7.89 5.04
CA GLY A 19 19.31 -6.93 6.15
C GLY A 19 18.15 -6.77 7.11
N LEU A 20 17.05 -7.50 6.97
CA LEU A 20 15.94 -7.50 7.92
C LEU A 20 15.64 -8.91 8.40
N ALA A 21 15.67 -9.13 9.72
CA ALA A 21 15.30 -10.40 10.33
C ALA A 21 13.77 -10.60 10.35
N GLY A 22 13.32 -11.85 10.23
CA GLY A 22 11.92 -12.25 10.35
C GLY A 22 11.07 -12.07 9.08
N PRO A 23 9.83 -12.61 9.12
CA PRO A 23 8.88 -12.52 8.01
C PRO A 23 8.53 -11.07 7.67
N ALA A 24 8.31 -10.78 6.39
CA ALA A 24 7.94 -9.45 5.93
C ALA A 24 6.66 -8.93 6.61
N THR A 25 5.69 -9.81 6.81
CA THR A 25 4.39 -9.50 7.42
C THR A 25 4.46 -9.03 8.87
N GLU A 26 5.52 -9.35 9.60
CA GLU A 26 5.72 -8.92 10.99
C GLU A 26 6.37 -7.54 11.13
N ARG A 27 6.86 -6.95 10.04
CA ARG A 27 7.50 -5.63 10.08
C ARG A 27 6.50 -4.56 10.47
N ILE A 28 6.98 -3.58 11.22
CA ILE A 28 6.12 -2.49 11.70
C ILE A 28 5.99 -1.40 10.62
N TRP A 29 4.76 -1.20 10.18
CA TRP A 29 4.37 -0.12 9.28
C TRP A 29 3.22 0.69 9.90
N LEU A 30 3.42 2.00 10.04
CA LEU A 30 2.45 2.91 10.65
C LEU A 30 1.90 2.40 12.00
N GLY A 31 2.79 1.87 12.86
CA GLY A 31 2.48 1.44 14.22
C GLY A 31 1.78 0.09 14.37
N ARG A 32 1.65 -0.70 13.29
CA ARG A 32 1.16 -2.09 13.30
C ARG A 32 2.03 -2.97 12.44
N SER A 33 1.84 -4.29 12.52
CA SER A 33 2.52 -5.18 11.58
C SER A 33 2.06 -4.88 10.13
N LEU A 34 2.96 -5.08 9.18
CA LEU A 34 2.65 -4.92 7.76
C LEU A 34 1.47 -5.80 7.35
N GLY A 35 1.45 -7.04 7.85
CA GLY A 35 0.37 -7.98 7.62
C GLY A 35 -1.00 -7.42 8.04
N GLU A 36 -1.13 -6.97 9.29
CA GLU A 36 -2.37 -6.37 9.81
C GLU A 36 -2.79 -5.12 9.03
N ARG A 37 -1.83 -4.29 8.61
CA ARG A 37 -2.11 -3.08 7.83
C ARG A 37 -2.63 -3.39 6.45
N VAL A 38 -2.03 -4.37 5.79
CA VAL A 38 -2.48 -4.83 4.47
C VAL A 38 -3.89 -5.39 4.56
N GLU A 39 -4.14 -6.31 5.47
CA GLU A 39 -5.48 -6.85 5.71
C GLU A 39 -6.51 -5.73 5.94
N TRP A 40 -6.19 -4.81 6.84
CA TRP A 40 -7.07 -3.69 7.14
C TRP A 40 -7.33 -2.80 5.91
N SER A 41 -6.33 -2.56 5.06
CA SER A 41 -6.50 -1.78 3.83
C SER A 41 -7.51 -2.41 2.87
N PHE A 42 -7.51 -3.74 2.74
CA PHE A 42 -8.51 -4.46 1.95
C PHE A 42 -9.90 -4.44 2.60
N MET A 43 -9.99 -4.69 3.90
CA MET A 43 -11.26 -4.66 4.64
C MET A 43 -11.93 -3.29 4.58
N GLU A 44 -11.17 -2.21 4.75
CA GLU A 44 -11.67 -0.84 4.60
C GLU A 44 -12.07 -0.50 3.16
N ALA A 45 -11.48 -1.16 2.15
CA ALA A 45 -11.91 -1.07 0.76
C ALA A 45 -13.18 -1.89 0.47
N GLY A 46 -13.70 -2.63 1.46
CA GLY A 46 -14.87 -3.49 1.33
C GLY A 46 -14.58 -4.82 0.65
N ILE A 47 -13.35 -5.30 0.72
CA ILE A 47 -12.89 -6.57 0.15
C ILE A 47 -12.55 -7.51 1.30
N GLU A 48 -13.15 -8.72 1.30
CA GLU A 48 -12.84 -9.77 2.27
C GLU A 48 -11.38 -10.21 2.09
N PHE A 49 -10.60 -10.23 3.18
CA PHE A 49 -9.21 -10.69 3.16
C PHE A 49 -9.08 -12.04 3.83
N ARG A 50 -8.36 -12.98 3.22
CA ARG A 50 -8.07 -14.31 3.74
C ARG A 50 -6.57 -14.52 3.75
N ASP A 51 -6.03 -14.69 4.93
CA ASP A 51 -4.60 -14.93 5.12
C ASP A 51 -4.23 -16.40 4.94
N GLU A 52 -5.19 -17.30 5.17
CA GLU A 52 -5.00 -18.73 5.11
C GLU A 52 -6.04 -19.42 4.22
N GLY A 53 -5.61 -20.50 3.61
CA GLY A 53 -6.44 -21.39 2.80
C GLY A 53 -6.58 -20.96 1.33
N PRO A 54 -7.15 -21.85 0.51
CA PRO A 54 -7.35 -21.58 -0.91
C PRO A 54 -8.39 -20.49 -1.14
N LEU A 55 -8.08 -19.56 -2.05
CA LEU A 55 -9.04 -18.57 -2.48
C LEU A 55 -10.07 -19.19 -3.44
N PRO A 56 -11.36 -18.84 -3.34
CA PRO A 56 -12.41 -19.39 -4.17
C PRO A 56 -12.19 -19.07 -5.65
N GLU A 57 -12.32 -20.08 -6.52
CA GLU A 57 -12.06 -19.91 -7.96
C GLU A 57 -13.23 -19.26 -8.72
N ASP A 58 -14.41 -19.29 -8.13
CA ASP A 58 -15.64 -18.73 -8.69
C ASP A 58 -15.78 -17.22 -8.50
N ARG A 59 -14.82 -16.60 -7.81
CA ARG A 59 -14.81 -15.17 -7.48
C ARG A 59 -13.60 -14.47 -8.05
N GLY A 60 -13.70 -13.15 -8.24
CA GLY A 60 -12.54 -12.31 -8.48
C GLY A 60 -11.62 -12.30 -7.25
N ARG A 61 -10.31 -12.35 -7.47
CA ARG A 61 -9.32 -12.47 -6.39
C ARG A 61 -8.26 -11.40 -6.53
N PHE A 62 -8.06 -10.65 -5.45
CA PHE A 62 -6.89 -9.80 -5.31
C PHE A 62 -5.78 -10.57 -4.62
N LEU A 63 -4.59 -10.51 -5.15
CA LEU A 63 -3.39 -11.10 -4.59
C LEU A 63 -2.37 -9.99 -4.35
N ILE A 64 -1.89 -9.89 -3.12
CA ILE A 64 -0.83 -8.96 -2.75
C ILE A 64 0.41 -9.74 -2.30
N ARG A 65 1.57 -9.29 -2.74
CA ARG A 65 2.84 -9.88 -2.32
C ARG A 65 3.08 -9.59 -0.83
N SER A 66 3.59 -10.59 -0.11
CA SER A 66 3.70 -10.57 1.36
C SER A 66 4.56 -9.43 1.93
N ASP A 67 5.48 -8.88 1.13
CA ASP A 67 6.40 -7.80 1.50
C ASP A 67 5.99 -6.41 0.98
N VAL A 68 4.74 -6.23 0.58
CA VAL A 68 4.27 -4.97 -0.03
C VAL A 68 3.39 -4.20 0.93
N ALA A 69 3.71 -2.92 1.12
CA ALA A 69 2.86 -1.95 1.80
C ALA A 69 1.81 -1.40 0.83
N VAL A 70 0.53 -1.40 1.24
CA VAL A 70 -0.57 -0.88 0.42
C VAL A 70 -1.55 -0.08 1.26
N THR A 71 -1.94 1.09 0.79
CA THR A 71 -2.99 1.89 1.42
C THR A 71 -4.37 1.50 0.88
N ARG A 72 -5.42 1.72 1.68
CA ARG A 72 -6.82 1.55 1.27
C ARG A 72 -7.13 2.23 -0.05
N ASP A 73 -6.65 3.46 -0.23
CA ASP A 73 -6.99 4.27 -1.41
C ASP A 73 -6.35 3.69 -2.68
N ALA A 74 -5.15 3.06 -2.55
CA ALA A 74 -4.56 2.28 -3.62
C ALA A 74 -5.41 1.04 -3.96
N VAL A 75 -5.77 0.24 -2.95
CA VAL A 75 -6.65 -0.92 -3.14
C VAL A 75 -7.97 -0.53 -3.80
N THR A 76 -8.59 0.56 -3.30
CA THR A 76 -9.86 1.07 -3.83
C THR A 76 -9.74 1.48 -5.29
N ALA A 77 -8.69 2.25 -5.62
CA ALA A 77 -8.46 2.72 -6.98
C ALA A 77 -8.23 1.56 -7.96
N PHE A 78 -7.44 0.57 -7.55
CA PHE A 78 -7.20 -0.61 -8.38
C PHE A 78 -8.46 -1.44 -8.57
N ALA A 79 -9.24 -1.66 -7.49
CA ALA A 79 -10.50 -2.38 -7.56
C ALA A 79 -11.56 -1.69 -8.45
N ASP A 80 -11.51 -0.38 -8.55
CA ASP A 80 -12.41 0.38 -9.43
C ASP A 80 -11.94 0.35 -10.90
N ALA A 81 -10.63 0.20 -11.12
CA ALA A 81 -10.01 0.21 -12.44
C ALA A 81 -10.00 -1.17 -13.13
N VAL A 82 -9.89 -2.27 -12.35
CA VAL A 82 -9.88 -3.62 -12.93
C VAL A 82 -11.17 -3.96 -13.64
N GLY A 83 -11.03 -4.64 -14.77
CA GLY A 83 -12.14 -5.13 -15.60
C GLY A 83 -12.56 -6.56 -15.26
N THR A 84 -12.71 -7.37 -16.30
CA THR A 84 -13.09 -8.78 -16.23
C THR A 84 -11.93 -9.72 -16.56
N THR A 85 -10.76 -9.20 -16.83
CA THR A 85 -9.52 -9.93 -17.16
C THR A 85 -8.52 -9.84 -16.01
N ASP A 86 -7.56 -10.76 -16.02
CA ASP A 86 -6.44 -10.72 -15.07
C ASP A 86 -5.62 -9.44 -15.29
N ALA A 87 -5.34 -8.72 -14.21
CA ALA A 87 -4.60 -7.45 -14.26
C ALA A 87 -3.60 -7.35 -13.12
N ARG A 88 -2.44 -6.71 -13.37
CA ARG A 88 -1.47 -6.37 -12.33
C ARG A 88 -1.29 -4.86 -12.24
N TRP A 89 -1.09 -4.39 -11.03
CA TRP A 89 -0.72 -3.00 -10.81
C TRP A 89 0.64 -2.71 -11.45
N GLU A 90 0.68 -1.68 -12.25
CA GLU A 90 1.91 -1.08 -12.74
C GLU A 90 1.96 0.38 -12.30
N VAL A 91 3.09 0.78 -11.71
CA VAL A 91 3.29 2.17 -11.31
C VAL A 91 3.40 3.02 -12.57
N GLY A 92 2.46 3.92 -12.75
CA GLY A 92 2.42 4.78 -13.91
C GLY A 92 2.46 6.25 -13.54
N GLY A 93 2.82 7.07 -14.53
CA GLY A 93 2.45 8.45 -14.59
C GLY A 93 3.42 9.48 -14.08
N ARG A 94 2.96 10.69 -14.16
CA ARG A 94 3.71 11.95 -14.20
C ARG A 94 4.41 12.36 -12.91
N LEU A 95 4.16 11.68 -11.79
CA LEU A 95 4.72 12.00 -10.49
C LEU A 95 5.03 10.74 -9.66
N GLY A 96 4.83 9.55 -10.22
CA GLY A 96 5.05 8.27 -9.53
C GLY A 96 6.50 7.79 -9.51
N ASN A 97 7.43 8.61 -9.99
CA ASN A 97 8.82 8.21 -10.13
C ASN A 97 9.48 7.94 -8.78
N PHE A 98 9.05 8.63 -7.71
CA PHE A 98 9.67 8.46 -6.40
C PHE A 98 9.45 7.04 -5.84
N VAL A 99 8.23 6.50 -5.93
CA VAL A 99 7.96 5.12 -5.50
C VAL A 99 8.65 4.13 -6.43
N ALA A 100 8.67 4.38 -7.73
CA ALA A 100 9.37 3.56 -8.71
C ALA A 100 10.88 3.56 -8.47
N ASP A 101 11.48 4.71 -8.23
CA ASP A 101 12.91 4.84 -7.92
C ASP A 101 13.29 4.11 -6.62
N LEU A 102 12.39 4.09 -5.64
CA LEU A 102 12.58 3.38 -4.37
C LEU A 102 12.35 1.86 -4.49
N SER A 103 11.82 1.37 -5.59
CA SER A 103 11.64 -0.08 -5.82
C SER A 103 12.97 -0.82 -5.99
N PHE A 104 14.05 -0.10 -6.28
CA PHE A 104 15.39 -0.66 -6.53
C PHE A 104 15.42 -1.73 -7.63
N GLY A 105 14.60 -1.56 -8.68
CA GLY A 105 14.50 -2.51 -9.80
C GLY A 105 13.66 -3.75 -9.50
N ASP A 106 12.88 -3.74 -8.43
CA ASP A 106 11.88 -4.77 -8.17
C ASP A 106 10.64 -4.53 -9.05
N ASP A 107 10.69 -5.07 -10.27
CA ASP A 107 9.62 -4.98 -11.28
C ASP A 107 8.57 -6.08 -11.13
N GLY A 108 8.63 -6.87 -10.06
CA GLY A 108 7.69 -7.96 -9.83
C GLY A 108 6.25 -7.50 -9.62
N PRO A 109 5.28 -8.39 -9.83
CA PRO A 109 3.89 -8.06 -9.55
C PRO A 109 3.71 -7.85 -8.03
N TRP A 110 3.31 -6.66 -7.60
CA TRP A 110 3.07 -6.34 -6.20
C TRP A 110 1.62 -6.54 -5.78
N LEU A 111 0.70 -6.18 -6.67
CA LEU A 111 -0.74 -6.33 -6.50
C LEU A 111 -1.35 -6.81 -7.82
N VAL A 112 -2.08 -7.91 -7.77
CA VAL A 112 -2.67 -8.56 -8.94
C VAL A 112 -4.15 -8.80 -8.69
N TYR A 113 -4.95 -8.61 -9.70
CA TYR A 113 -6.33 -9.08 -9.76
C TYR A 113 -6.41 -10.27 -10.71
N LEU A 114 -6.98 -11.37 -10.25
CA LEU A 114 -7.33 -12.51 -11.08
C LEU A 114 -8.85 -12.59 -11.23
N ALA A 115 -9.29 -12.63 -12.46
CA ALA A 115 -10.70 -12.82 -12.80
C ALA A 115 -11.21 -14.20 -12.32
N PRO A 116 -12.52 -14.38 -12.14
CA PRO A 116 -13.09 -15.68 -11.84
C PRO A 116 -12.68 -16.74 -12.87
N GLY A 117 -12.47 -17.96 -12.41
CA GLY A 117 -12.09 -19.11 -13.23
C GLY A 117 -10.60 -19.47 -13.13
N GLY A 118 -10.35 -20.75 -12.93
CA GLY A 118 -9.01 -21.33 -12.84
C GLY A 118 -8.24 -21.08 -11.53
N PRO A 119 -7.19 -21.84 -11.29
CA PRO A 119 -6.40 -21.77 -10.07
C PRO A 119 -5.51 -20.52 -10.03
N VAL A 120 -5.05 -20.19 -8.83
CA VAL A 120 -3.97 -19.22 -8.62
C VAL A 120 -2.65 -19.93 -8.89
N THR A 121 -1.94 -19.55 -9.95
CA THR A 121 -0.62 -20.09 -10.27
C THR A 121 0.38 -18.96 -10.51
N PRO A 122 1.68 -19.20 -10.26
CA PRO A 122 2.73 -18.20 -10.53
C PRO A 122 2.72 -17.71 -11.98
N GLU A 123 2.46 -18.60 -12.94
CA GLU A 123 2.41 -18.27 -14.37
C GLU A 123 1.25 -17.32 -14.67
N ARG A 124 0.07 -17.56 -14.08
CA ARG A 124 -1.10 -16.70 -14.24
C ARG A 124 -0.87 -15.31 -13.64
N ILE A 125 -0.24 -15.25 -12.48
CA ILE A 125 0.17 -13.99 -11.84
C ILE A 125 1.13 -13.22 -12.75
N ALA A 126 2.15 -13.89 -13.29
CA ALA A 126 3.14 -13.26 -14.17
C ALA A 126 2.56 -12.79 -15.51
N GLN A 127 1.54 -13.48 -16.03
CA GLN A 127 0.88 -13.17 -17.31
C GLN A 127 -0.24 -12.12 -17.19
N ALA A 128 -0.61 -11.71 -15.97
CA ALA A 128 -1.63 -10.69 -15.77
C ALA A 128 -1.26 -9.40 -16.52
N GLU A 129 -2.22 -8.81 -17.23
CA GLU A 129 -2.01 -7.62 -18.02
C GLU A 129 -1.62 -6.41 -17.16
N PRO A 130 -0.61 -5.61 -17.57
CA PRO A 130 -0.25 -4.42 -16.82
C PRO A 130 -1.38 -3.38 -16.88
N LEU A 131 -1.83 -2.92 -15.72
CA LEU A 131 -2.77 -1.84 -15.57
C LEU A 131 -2.06 -0.66 -14.91
N THR A 132 -1.76 0.35 -15.70
CA THR A 132 -1.07 1.54 -15.23
C THR A 132 -1.95 2.34 -14.28
N MET A 133 -1.46 2.54 -13.06
CA MET A 133 -2.16 3.27 -12.02
C MET A 133 -1.43 4.58 -11.69
N ASP A 134 -2.09 5.69 -11.94
CA ASP A 134 -1.56 7.00 -11.59
C ASP A 134 -1.68 7.24 -10.09
N SER A 135 -0.57 7.59 -9.44
CA SER A 135 -0.54 8.17 -8.11
C SER A 135 -0.20 9.66 -8.18
N LYS A 136 -0.77 10.43 -7.27
CA LYS A 136 -0.41 11.85 -7.11
C LYS A 136 0.53 11.98 -5.94
N GLU A 137 1.80 12.12 -6.24
CA GLU A 137 2.80 12.47 -5.26
C GLU A 137 2.86 13.99 -5.11
N ARG A 138 2.96 14.46 -3.88
CA ARG A 138 3.10 15.87 -3.54
C ARG A 138 4.24 16.03 -2.58
N LEU A 139 4.95 17.13 -2.68
CA LEU A 139 5.91 17.55 -1.68
C LEU A 139 5.18 18.44 -0.66
N LEU A 140 5.21 18.03 0.59
CA LEU A 140 4.80 18.89 1.70
C LEU A 140 6.03 19.63 2.21
N GLU A 141 5.96 20.94 2.15
CA GLU A 141 6.99 21.84 2.64
C GLU A 141 6.72 22.16 4.12
N PHE A 142 7.69 21.84 4.97
CA PHE A 142 7.64 22.18 6.39
C PHE A 142 8.72 23.22 6.68
N PRO A 143 8.35 24.38 7.24
CA PRO A 143 9.35 25.34 7.71
C PRO A 143 10.13 24.75 8.88
N LEU A 144 11.45 24.78 8.79
CA LEU A 144 12.33 24.47 9.92
C LEU A 144 12.59 25.74 10.72
N SER A 145 12.79 25.58 12.04
CA SER A 145 13.25 26.69 12.86
C SER A 145 14.67 27.10 12.43
N GLU A 146 15.00 28.39 12.58
CA GLU A 146 16.27 28.99 12.13
C GLU A 146 17.53 28.32 12.71
N ASP A 147 17.37 27.49 13.74
CA ASP A 147 18.47 26.76 14.41
C ASP A 147 19.00 25.54 13.64
N HIS A 148 18.42 25.19 12.50
CA HIS A 148 18.79 23.99 11.73
C HIS A 148 19.66 24.35 10.52
N HIS A 149 20.94 24.65 10.74
CA HIS A 149 22.04 24.64 9.75
C HIS A 149 21.70 25.21 8.34
N GLY A 150 20.90 26.25 8.26
CA GLY A 150 20.68 27.00 7.02
C GLY A 150 19.63 26.40 6.06
N ALA A 151 19.02 25.27 6.37
CA ALA A 151 17.86 24.77 5.63
C ALA A 151 16.58 25.41 6.19
N SER A 152 15.93 26.28 5.40
CA SER A 152 14.69 26.93 5.82
C SER A 152 13.43 26.08 5.66
N MET A 153 13.51 25.00 4.87
CA MET A 153 12.38 24.15 4.51
C MET A 153 12.83 22.69 4.41
N VAL A 154 11.98 21.77 4.82
CA VAL A 154 12.08 20.34 4.53
C VAL A 154 10.93 19.94 3.64
N GLU A 155 11.23 19.27 2.55
CA GLU A 155 10.25 18.71 1.62
C GLU A 155 10.04 17.23 1.96
N LEU A 156 8.81 16.86 2.34
CA LEU A 156 8.43 15.47 2.56
C LEU A 156 7.48 15.02 1.45
N PRO A 157 7.83 13.97 0.69
CA PRO A 157 6.92 13.42 -0.30
C PRO A 157 5.75 12.73 0.41
N ILE A 158 4.56 12.94 -0.12
CA ILE A 158 3.34 12.22 0.26
C ILE A 158 2.68 11.65 -0.99
N SER A 159 2.10 10.48 -0.87
CA SER A 159 1.34 9.85 -1.94
C SER A 159 -0.10 9.61 -1.50
N ASP A 160 -1.06 9.86 -2.41
CA ASP A 160 -2.48 9.55 -2.18
C ASP A 160 -2.76 8.04 -2.26
N ARG A 161 -1.90 7.29 -2.97
CA ARG A 161 -2.05 5.86 -3.24
C ARG A 161 -0.71 5.17 -3.11
N LEU A 162 -0.39 4.74 -1.90
CA LEU A 162 0.86 4.03 -1.68
C LEU A 162 0.69 2.55 -1.99
N LEU A 163 1.51 2.05 -2.89
CA LEU A 163 1.80 0.64 -3.12
C LEU A 163 3.30 0.53 -3.39
N MET A 164 4.07 -0.07 -2.48
CA MET A 164 5.50 -0.22 -2.66
C MET A 164 6.05 -1.45 -1.92
N PRO A 165 7.10 -2.08 -2.44
CA PRO A 165 7.77 -3.16 -1.75
C PRO A 165 8.45 -2.65 -0.48
N THR A 166 8.63 -3.53 0.49
CA THR A 166 9.36 -3.28 1.74
C THR A 166 10.46 -4.33 1.94
N SER A 167 11.03 -4.81 0.84
CA SER A 167 12.09 -5.82 0.82
C SER A 167 13.42 -5.30 1.38
N HIS A 168 13.61 -4.00 1.47
CA HIS A 168 14.78 -3.37 2.06
C HIS A 168 14.37 -2.42 3.19
N TRP A 169 15.21 -2.25 4.24
CA TRP A 169 14.90 -1.37 5.37
C TRP A 169 14.61 0.09 4.96
N LEU A 170 15.28 0.58 3.93
CA LEU A 170 15.07 1.92 3.39
C LEU A 170 13.68 2.05 2.76
N GLN A 171 13.20 1.03 2.07
CA GLN A 171 11.83 1.01 1.51
C GLN A 171 10.80 1.05 2.64
N LEU A 172 11.01 0.29 3.72
CA LEU A 172 10.13 0.32 4.88
C LEU A 172 10.12 1.70 5.55
N LEU A 173 11.28 2.36 5.66
CA LEU A 173 11.36 3.73 6.16
C LEU A 173 10.55 4.69 5.28
N TRP A 174 10.72 4.63 3.97
CA TRP A 174 9.98 5.46 3.03
C TRP A 174 8.49 5.14 2.99
N ALA A 175 8.10 3.85 3.08
CA ALA A 175 6.71 3.47 3.21
C ALA A 175 6.04 4.11 4.45
N ASN A 176 6.77 4.19 5.58
CA ASN A 176 6.28 4.90 6.77
C ASN A 176 6.14 6.40 6.52
N LEU A 177 7.12 7.04 5.91
CA LEU A 177 7.09 8.48 5.63
C LEU A 177 5.98 8.85 4.63
N LEU A 178 5.92 8.17 3.50
CA LEU A 178 4.93 8.40 2.46
C LEU A 178 3.49 8.10 2.92
N GLY A 179 3.33 7.03 3.71
CA GLY A 179 2.03 6.62 4.24
C GLY A 179 1.54 7.49 5.41
N LEU A 180 2.43 8.20 6.09
CA LEU A 180 2.08 8.96 7.29
C LEU A 180 1.09 10.09 7.00
N GLY A 181 1.29 10.85 5.92
CA GLY A 181 0.43 11.96 5.54
C GLY A 181 -1.04 11.54 5.34
N PRO A 182 -1.34 10.61 4.43
CA PRO A 182 -2.69 10.09 4.25
C PRO A 182 -3.28 9.44 5.51
N PHE A 183 -2.44 8.74 6.29
CA PHE A 183 -2.85 8.13 7.55
C PHE A 183 -3.28 9.17 8.59
N LEU A 184 -2.47 10.21 8.80
CA LEU A 184 -2.80 11.29 9.75
C LEU A 184 -4.02 12.06 9.28
N TRP A 185 -4.11 12.43 8.00
CA TRP A 185 -5.25 13.13 7.43
C TRP A 185 -6.56 12.38 7.65
N ARG A 186 -6.57 11.07 7.39
CA ARG A 186 -7.75 10.23 7.60
C ARG A 186 -8.14 10.13 9.07
N ASN A 187 -7.17 9.96 9.96
CA ASN A 187 -7.43 9.92 11.39
C ASN A 187 -7.93 11.27 11.92
N LEU A 188 -7.44 12.37 11.41
CA LEU A 188 -7.92 13.71 11.77
C LEU A 188 -9.33 13.97 11.24
N MET A 189 -9.64 13.59 10.01
CA MET A 189 -10.95 13.79 9.41
C MET A 189 -11.98 12.74 9.83
N GLY A 190 -11.57 11.53 10.17
CA GLY A 190 -12.43 10.44 10.63
C GLY A 190 -12.73 10.48 12.13
N SER A 191 -11.82 11.05 12.94
CA SER A 191 -12.07 11.34 14.34
C SER A 191 -12.72 12.71 14.44
N ASN A 192 -13.81 12.82 15.23
CA ASN A 192 -14.38 14.11 15.57
C ASN A 192 -13.24 15.06 15.99
N ILE A 193 -12.95 16.07 15.18
CA ILE A 193 -11.91 17.09 15.45
C ILE A 193 -12.06 17.64 16.88
N LEU A 194 -13.31 17.71 17.38
CA LEU A 194 -13.63 18.06 18.76
C LEU A 194 -13.00 17.10 19.80
N GLN A 195 -12.97 15.77 19.53
CA GLN A 195 -12.37 14.81 20.47
C GLN A 195 -10.84 14.91 20.51
N VAL A 196 -10.21 15.22 19.37
CA VAL A 196 -8.76 15.42 19.32
C VAL A 196 -8.39 16.74 20.02
N ALA A 197 -9.15 17.79 19.79
CA ALA A 197 -8.97 19.08 20.46
C ALA A 197 -9.20 18.97 21.99
N LEU A 198 -10.23 18.25 22.41
CA LEU A 198 -10.50 18.00 23.83
C LEU A 198 -9.39 17.17 24.49
N ARG A 199 -8.88 16.13 23.85
CA ARG A 199 -7.76 15.32 24.37
C ARG A 199 -6.47 16.14 24.46
N GLY A 200 -6.19 17.00 23.48
CA GLY A 200 -5.05 17.92 23.53
C GLY A 200 -5.17 18.95 24.65
N ALA A 201 -6.35 19.47 24.90
CA ALA A 201 -6.61 20.43 25.99
C ALA A 201 -6.57 19.80 27.40
N TRP A 202 -6.75 18.48 27.53
CA TRP A 202 -6.62 17.76 28.82
C TRP A 202 -5.23 17.23 29.09
N ALA A 203 -4.33 17.26 28.10
CA ALA A 203 -2.95 16.81 28.22
C ALA A 203 -1.94 17.97 28.44
N ALA A 204 -2.45 19.21 28.42
CA ALA A 204 -1.70 20.44 28.71
C ALA A 204 -2.03 20.93 30.12
#